data_3d316072de0539ab44ffb8d6ae2e769f
#
_entry.id   3d316072de0539ab44ffb8d6ae2e769f
#
_cell.length_a   1.000
_cell.length_b   1.000
_cell.length_c   1.000
_cell.angle_alpha   90.00
_cell.angle_beta   90.00
_cell.angle_gamma   90.00
#
_symmetry.space_group_name_H-M   'P 1'
#
loop_
_entity.id
_entity.type
_entity.pdbx_description
1 polymer ?
#
loop_
_entity_poly.entity_id
_entity_poly.type
_entity_poly.pdbx_seq_one_letter_code
_entity_poly.pdbx_strand_id
1 'polypeptide(L)'
;AFAARFSDPYREAIADPAAHVCAPVEGVASTISSVVERAGGGGYVAVTATERRGPDGRMRSGIYWTVSHDLLRWSAPRLLWEAPLLWRRDCAAPAAYAYPALLDDDAGSANFETVDDRFWLYVVRMPLGPGCRVGPERELVRLPVSWPGP
;
A
#
# COMPACT_ATOMS: atom_id res chain seq x y z
N ALA A 1 -9.30 6.10 -8.51
CA ALA A 1 -9.95 4.82 -8.59
C ALA A 1 -10.70 4.66 -9.86
N PHE A 2 -10.69 3.45 -10.36
CA PHE A 2 -11.35 3.07 -11.57
C PHE A 2 -12.78 2.67 -11.26
N ALA A 3 -13.76 3.48 -11.64
CA ALA A 3 -15.04 2.91 -11.93
C ALA A 3 -14.88 2.19 -13.27
N ALA A 4 -14.81 0.86 -13.26
CA ALA A 4 -14.89 0.11 -14.49
C ALA A 4 -16.24 0.42 -15.13
N ARG A 5 -16.26 1.17 -16.21
CA ARG A 5 -17.47 1.42 -17.00
C ARG A 5 -17.86 0.22 -17.85
N PHE A 6 -17.03 -0.81 -17.87
CA PHE A 6 -17.24 -2.02 -18.63
C PHE A 6 -17.28 -3.20 -17.69
N SER A 7 -18.35 -3.94 -17.79
CA SER A 7 -18.42 -5.25 -17.15
C SER A 7 -17.52 -6.27 -17.85
N ASP A 8 -17.17 -6.04 -19.10
CA ASP A 8 -16.30 -6.91 -19.89
C ASP A 8 -15.65 -6.11 -21.05
N PRO A 9 -14.37 -5.69 -20.90
CA PRO A 9 -13.68 -4.91 -21.94
C PRO A 9 -13.44 -5.69 -23.24
N TYR A 10 -13.62 -7.02 -23.25
CA TYR A 10 -13.50 -7.85 -24.44
C TYR A 10 -14.82 -7.96 -25.23
N ARG A 11 -15.93 -7.62 -24.62
CA ARG A 11 -17.26 -7.68 -25.24
C ARG A 11 -17.84 -6.31 -25.57
N GLU A 12 -17.39 -5.27 -24.90
CA GLU A 12 -17.87 -3.91 -25.09
C GLU A 12 -16.86 -3.13 -25.94
N ALA A 13 -17.28 -2.71 -27.14
CA ALA A 13 -16.45 -1.85 -27.98
C ALA A 13 -16.31 -0.47 -27.34
N ILE A 14 -15.09 -0.10 -26.98
CA ILE A 14 -14.75 1.22 -26.47
C ILE A 14 -14.58 2.14 -27.68
N ALA A 15 -15.63 2.88 -28.03
CA ALA A 15 -15.59 3.78 -29.16
C ALA A 15 -14.77 5.05 -28.89
N ASP A 16 -14.72 5.51 -27.64
CA ASP A 16 -13.97 6.71 -27.22
C ASP A 16 -13.39 6.53 -25.81
N PRO A 17 -12.06 6.36 -25.68
CA PRO A 17 -11.40 6.30 -24.37
C PRO A 17 -11.61 7.56 -23.51
N ALA A 18 -11.83 8.73 -24.11
CA ALA A 18 -12.08 9.96 -23.38
C ALA A 18 -13.47 10.00 -22.71
N ALA A 19 -14.39 9.14 -23.14
CA ALA A 19 -15.69 8.97 -22.48
C ALA A 19 -15.60 8.22 -21.14
N HIS A 20 -14.43 7.67 -20.80
CA HIS A 20 -14.19 7.03 -19.51
C HIS A 20 -14.06 8.07 -18.41
N VAL A 21 -14.99 8.08 -17.47
CA VAL A 21 -14.89 8.88 -16.27
C VAL A 21 -14.24 8.02 -15.17
N CYS A 22 -13.01 8.39 -14.80
CA CYS A 22 -12.38 7.84 -13.61
C CYS A 22 -12.86 8.64 -12.39
N ALA A 23 -13.43 7.95 -11.41
CA ALA A 23 -13.75 8.53 -10.11
C ALA A 23 -12.75 8.02 -9.07
N PRO A 24 -12.32 8.86 -8.11
CA PRO A 24 -11.53 8.38 -6.97
C PRO A 24 -12.28 7.30 -6.19
N VAL A 25 -11.58 6.25 -5.73
CA VAL A 25 -12.16 5.25 -4.81
C VAL A 25 -12.29 5.90 -3.44
N GLU A 26 -13.47 5.80 -2.86
CA GLU A 26 -13.75 6.33 -1.54
C GLU A 26 -12.80 5.71 -0.50
N GLY A 27 -12.23 6.55 0.37
CA GLY A 27 -11.26 6.13 1.40
C GLY A 27 -9.82 6.00 0.93
N VAL A 28 -9.55 5.99 -0.38
CA VAL A 28 -8.18 5.91 -0.93
C VAL A 28 -7.72 7.28 -1.39
N ALA A 29 -6.95 7.96 -0.55
CA ALA A 29 -6.40 9.29 -0.84
C ALA A 29 -4.99 9.26 -1.44
N SER A 30 -4.40 8.08 -1.64
CA SER A 30 -3.02 7.90 -2.09
C SER A 30 -2.90 6.67 -2.98
N THR A 31 -1.82 6.58 -3.74
CA THR A 31 -1.52 5.40 -4.55
C THR A 31 -1.43 4.15 -3.67
N ILE A 32 -2.24 3.15 -3.95
CA ILE A 32 -2.12 1.82 -3.37
C ILE A 32 -0.89 1.15 -3.99
N SER A 33 -0.03 0.60 -3.15
CA SER A 33 1.20 -0.08 -3.57
C SER A 33 1.03 -1.60 -3.64
N SER A 34 0.20 -2.16 -2.79
CA SER A 34 -0.10 -3.60 -2.74
C SER A 34 -1.51 -3.80 -2.21
N VAL A 35 -2.22 -4.77 -2.77
CA VAL A 35 -3.52 -5.25 -2.31
C VAL A 35 -3.45 -6.77 -2.23
N VAL A 36 -3.88 -7.33 -1.12
CA VAL A 36 -3.98 -8.77 -0.91
C VAL A 36 -5.34 -9.11 -0.30
N GLU A 37 -5.83 -10.31 -0.56
CA GLU A 37 -7.04 -10.85 0.06
C GLU A 37 -6.70 -11.49 1.41
N ARG A 38 -7.56 -11.34 2.39
CA ARG A 38 -7.45 -12.08 3.64
C ARG A 38 -7.98 -13.51 3.47
N ALA A 39 -7.18 -14.47 3.85
CA ALA A 39 -7.60 -15.88 3.84
C ALA A 39 -8.93 -16.06 4.59
N GLY A 40 -9.75 -16.99 4.12
CA GLY A 40 -11.07 -17.24 4.73
C GLY A 40 -12.17 -16.23 4.38
N GLY A 41 -11.97 -15.39 3.35
CA GLY A 41 -12.99 -14.44 2.89
C GLY A 41 -13.09 -13.17 3.75
N GLY A 42 -12.06 -12.85 4.52
CA GLY A 42 -12.00 -11.68 5.42
C GLY A 42 -11.92 -10.31 4.71
N GLY A 43 -12.11 -10.25 3.39
CA GLY A 43 -11.98 -9.05 2.58
C GLY A 43 -10.53 -8.80 2.14
N TYR A 44 -10.20 -7.55 1.88
CA TYR A 44 -8.92 -7.12 1.30
C TYR A 44 -8.19 -6.17 2.23
N VAL A 45 -6.87 -6.23 2.21
CA VAL A 45 -6.01 -5.25 2.84
C VAL A 45 -5.10 -4.62 1.80
N ALA A 46 -4.93 -3.31 1.89
CA ALA A 46 -4.05 -2.57 1.01
C ALA A 46 -3.07 -1.74 1.81
N VAL A 47 -1.87 -1.53 1.27
CA VAL A 47 -0.88 -0.62 1.83
C VAL A 47 -0.52 0.48 0.86
N THR A 48 -0.21 1.64 1.44
CA THR A 48 0.26 2.82 0.75
C THR A 48 1.38 3.48 1.54
N ALA A 49 2.34 4.05 0.86
CA ALA A 49 3.33 4.91 1.46
C ALA A 49 2.86 6.36 1.35
N THR A 50 2.61 7.04 2.47
CA THR A 50 2.05 8.39 2.47
C THR A 50 2.37 9.14 3.77
N GLU A 51 2.00 10.41 3.80
CA GLU A 51 2.06 11.26 4.99
C GLU A 51 0.63 11.68 5.39
N ARG A 52 0.28 11.53 6.65
CA ARG A 52 -1.03 11.90 7.18
C ARG A 52 -0.93 12.57 8.53
N ARG A 53 -1.90 13.42 8.82
CA ARG A 53 -2.04 14.04 10.15
C ARG A 53 -2.65 13.03 11.13
N GLY A 54 -1.93 12.78 12.20
CA GLY A 54 -2.41 11.94 13.31
C GLY A 54 -3.46 12.65 14.18
N PRO A 55 -4.08 11.91 15.11
CA PRO A 55 -5.05 12.48 16.06
C PRO A 55 -4.45 13.57 16.95
N ASP A 56 -3.16 13.52 17.19
CA ASP A 56 -2.37 14.51 17.93
C ASP A 56 -2.01 15.77 17.11
N GLY A 57 -2.51 15.88 15.89
CA GLY A 57 -2.24 16.96 14.96
C GLY A 57 -0.87 16.92 14.29
N ARG A 58 0.02 15.94 14.60
CA ARG A 58 1.33 15.80 13.99
C ARG A 58 1.24 15.09 12.64
N MET A 59 2.05 15.56 11.68
CA MET A 59 2.22 14.85 10.41
C MET A 59 3.15 13.65 10.64
N ARG A 60 2.74 12.50 10.13
CA ARG A 60 3.50 11.25 10.22
C ARG A 60 3.67 10.64 8.84
N SER A 61 4.91 10.49 8.42
CA SER A 61 5.27 9.79 7.20
C SER A 61 5.42 8.30 7.49
N GLY A 62 4.98 7.46 6.57
CA GLY A 62 5.12 6.02 6.77
C GLY A 62 4.25 5.18 5.86
N ILE A 63 4.17 3.92 6.22
CA ILE A 63 3.32 2.94 5.54
C ILE A 63 1.99 2.89 6.30
N TYR A 64 0.92 3.12 5.57
CA TYR A 64 -0.44 3.06 6.05
C TYR A 64 -1.16 1.89 5.41
N TRP A 65 -2.08 1.30 6.12
CA TRP A 65 -2.94 0.23 5.63
C TRP A 65 -4.41 0.62 5.71
N THR A 66 -5.19 0.02 4.84
CA THR A 66 -6.64 0.19 4.76
C THR A 66 -7.28 -1.13 4.39
N VAL A 67 -8.53 -1.32 4.74
CA VAL A 67 -9.27 -2.56 4.48
C VAL A 67 -10.53 -2.30 3.67
N SER A 68 -10.92 -3.31 2.90
CA SER A 68 -12.15 -3.31 2.11
C SER A 68 -12.78 -4.70 2.09
N HIS A 69 -14.09 -4.77 1.95
CA HIS A 69 -14.81 -6.02 1.70
C HIS A 69 -15.13 -6.22 0.20
N ASP A 70 -15.11 -5.15 -0.59
CA ASP A 70 -15.63 -5.14 -1.96
C ASP A 70 -14.68 -4.48 -2.99
N LEU A 71 -13.47 -4.07 -2.55
CA LEU A 71 -12.51 -3.29 -3.33
C LEU A 71 -12.99 -1.89 -3.76
N LEU A 72 -14.22 -1.52 -3.44
CA LEU A 72 -14.84 -0.25 -3.81
C LEU A 72 -14.85 0.74 -2.65
N ARG A 73 -15.10 0.25 -1.44
CA ARG A 73 -15.14 1.06 -0.22
C ARG A 73 -14.03 0.64 0.71
N TRP A 74 -13.19 1.60 1.08
CA TRP A 74 -12.04 1.37 1.92
C TRP A 74 -12.18 2.11 3.25
N SER A 75 -11.72 1.50 4.32
CA SER A 75 -11.66 2.14 5.61
C SER A 75 -10.70 3.34 5.61
N ALA A 76 -10.84 4.22 6.59
CA ALA A 76 -9.83 5.26 6.81
C ALA A 76 -8.44 4.61 7.02
N PRO A 77 -7.39 5.08 6.33
CA PRO A 77 -6.06 4.54 6.47
C PRO A 77 -5.51 4.70 7.88
N ARG A 78 -4.90 3.64 8.41
CA ARG A 78 -4.25 3.58 9.72
C ARG A 78 -2.75 3.42 9.55
N LEU A 79 -1.97 4.07 10.41
CA LEU A 79 -0.52 3.93 10.40
C LEU A 79 -0.14 2.49 10.78
N LEU A 80 0.59 1.82 9.90
CA LEU A 80 1.16 0.50 10.12
C LEU A 80 2.60 0.63 10.63
N TRP A 81 3.38 1.49 10.00
CA TRP A 81 4.77 1.72 10.36
C TRP A 81 5.20 3.15 10.02
N GLU A 82 5.69 3.90 11.02
CA GLU A 82 6.23 5.23 10.82
C GLU A 82 7.66 5.14 10.32
N ALA A 83 7.95 5.76 9.16
CA ALA A 83 9.25 5.70 8.52
C ALA A 83 9.48 6.90 7.60
N PRO A 84 10.74 7.34 7.42
CA PRO A 84 11.11 8.31 6.40
C PRO A 84 10.82 7.75 5.00
N LEU A 85 10.05 8.46 4.20
CA LEU A 85 9.72 8.03 2.83
C LEU A 85 10.70 8.62 1.81
N LEU A 86 10.87 7.95 0.68
CA LEU A 86 11.77 8.38 -0.39
C LEU A 86 11.54 9.84 -0.82
N TRP A 87 10.28 10.26 -0.91
CA TRP A 87 9.90 11.63 -1.30
C TRP A 87 9.71 12.59 -0.11
N ARG A 88 9.75 12.08 1.11
CA ARG A 88 9.66 12.83 2.36
C ARG A 88 10.78 12.38 3.29
N ARG A 89 12.02 12.63 2.84
CA ARG A 89 13.21 12.18 3.55
C ARG A 89 13.41 12.95 4.84
N ASP A 90 13.73 12.23 5.88
CA ASP A 90 14.33 12.79 7.08
C ASP A 90 15.84 12.64 6.97
N CYS A 91 16.56 13.74 6.82
CA CYS A 91 18.01 13.73 6.64
C CYS A 91 18.80 13.39 7.92
N ALA A 92 18.14 13.32 9.06
CA ALA A 92 18.70 12.77 10.30
C ALA A 92 18.59 11.24 10.36
N ALA A 93 17.73 10.64 9.53
CA ALA A 93 17.57 9.19 9.46
C ALA A 93 18.67 8.56 8.57
N PRO A 94 19.08 7.30 8.86
CA PRO A 94 20.11 6.62 8.09
C PRO A 94 19.62 6.12 6.71
N ALA A 95 18.33 6.08 6.48
CA ALA A 95 17.73 5.58 5.25
C ALA A 95 16.34 6.16 5.01
N ALA A 96 15.89 6.10 3.76
CA ALA A 96 14.51 6.29 3.35
C ALA A 96 13.91 4.96 2.86
N TYR A 97 12.57 4.88 2.85
CA TYR A 97 11.83 3.66 2.49
C TYR A 97 10.81 3.92 1.40
N ALA A 98 10.58 2.91 0.56
CA ALA A 98 9.60 2.96 -0.51
C ALA A 98 9.11 1.57 -0.90
N TYR A 99 8.13 1.53 -1.80
CA TYR A 99 7.61 0.31 -2.45
C TYR A 99 7.12 -0.75 -1.45
N PRO A 100 6.15 -0.40 -0.56
CA PRO A 100 5.61 -1.38 0.36
C PRO A 100 4.83 -2.46 -0.40
N ALA A 101 5.02 -3.72 0.00
CA ALA A 101 4.25 -4.86 -0.46
C ALA A 101 3.90 -5.76 0.72
N LEU A 102 2.70 -6.34 0.70
CA LEU A 102 2.28 -7.35 1.65
C LEU A 102 2.48 -8.71 1.03
N LEU A 103 3.10 -9.61 1.77
CA LEU A 103 3.37 -10.99 1.34
C LEU A 103 3.24 -11.92 2.54
N ASP A 104 2.66 -13.08 2.26
CA ASP A 104 2.64 -14.21 3.16
C ASP A 104 3.44 -15.34 2.50
N ASP A 105 4.57 -15.70 3.10
CA ASP A 105 5.48 -16.71 2.58
C ASP A 105 4.92 -18.14 2.73
N ASP A 106 3.91 -18.30 3.58
CA ASP A 106 3.15 -19.55 3.76
C ASP A 106 1.88 -19.62 2.88
N ALA A 107 1.62 -18.58 2.07
CA ALA A 107 0.46 -18.58 1.16
C ALA A 107 0.50 -19.75 0.20
N GLY A 108 -0.61 -20.47 0.08
CA GLY A 108 -0.72 -21.62 -0.83
C GLY A 108 -0.73 -21.25 -2.32
N SER A 109 -0.79 -19.96 -2.66
CA SER A 109 -0.79 -19.46 -4.02
C SER A 109 0.60 -18.95 -4.43
N ALA A 110 1.04 -19.31 -5.63
CA ALA A 110 2.29 -18.85 -6.20
C ALA A 110 2.32 -17.34 -6.52
N ASN A 111 1.17 -16.68 -6.52
CA ASN A 111 1.04 -15.25 -6.80
C ASN A 111 1.04 -14.40 -5.52
N PHE A 112 1.04 -15.02 -4.33
CA PHE A 112 1.02 -14.34 -3.03
C PHE A 112 -0.13 -13.33 -2.89
N GLU A 113 -1.29 -13.63 -3.51
CA GLU A 113 -2.47 -12.76 -3.46
C GLU A 113 -3.26 -12.84 -2.16
N THR A 114 -2.94 -13.81 -1.30
CA THR A 114 -3.62 -14.00 -0.01
C THR A 114 -2.67 -13.85 1.15
N VAL A 115 -3.20 -13.38 2.28
CA VAL A 115 -2.50 -13.34 3.57
C VAL A 115 -3.40 -13.89 4.67
N ASP A 116 -2.82 -14.55 5.66
CA ASP A 116 -3.52 -14.99 6.88
C ASP A 116 -3.38 -13.97 8.02
N ASP A 117 -3.41 -14.42 9.28
CA ASP A 117 -3.32 -13.54 10.45
C ASP A 117 -1.89 -13.06 10.75
N ARG A 118 -0.88 -13.66 10.14
CA ARG A 118 0.53 -13.28 10.25
C ARG A 118 1.19 -13.30 8.89
N PHE A 119 1.72 -12.17 8.49
CA PHE A 119 2.34 -11.96 7.19
C PHE A 119 3.45 -10.93 7.28
N TRP A 120 4.03 -10.54 6.17
CA TRP A 120 5.16 -9.63 6.11
C TRP A 120 4.80 -8.36 5.34
N LEU A 121 5.24 -7.22 5.89
CA LEU A 121 5.41 -5.99 5.12
C LEU A 121 6.83 -5.97 4.56
N TYR A 122 6.97 -6.07 3.25
CA TYR A 122 8.22 -5.85 2.54
C TYR A 122 8.32 -4.40 2.11
N VAL A 123 9.51 -3.82 2.25
CA VAL A 123 9.83 -2.46 1.79
C VAL A 123 11.25 -2.42 1.25
N VAL A 124 11.51 -1.49 0.32
CA VAL A 124 12.87 -1.21 -0.12
C VAL A 124 13.46 -0.13 0.79
N ARG A 125 14.54 -0.48 1.46
CA ARG A 125 15.39 0.42 2.23
C ARG A 125 16.46 1.02 1.31
N MET A 126 16.62 2.32 1.38
CA MET A 126 17.57 3.10 0.59
C MET A 126 18.45 3.91 1.52
N PRO A 127 19.71 3.49 1.75
CA PRO A 127 20.64 4.24 2.58
C PRO A 127 20.79 5.68 2.12
N LEU A 128 20.85 6.61 3.08
CA LEU A 128 21.11 8.03 2.82
C LEU A 128 22.59 8.33 3.05
N GLY A 129 23.23 8.87 2.03
CA GLY A 129 24.60 9.33 2.08
C GLY A 129 24.71 10.83 2.40
N PRO A 130 25.92 11.39 2.29
CA PRO A 130 26.18 12.81 2.54
C PRO A 130 25.24 13.72 1.74
N GLY A 131 24.76 14.78 2.39
CA GLY A 131 23.81 15.70 1.77
C GLY A 131 22.42 15.12 1.54
N CYS A 132 22.04 14.10 2.30
CA CYS A 132 20.70 13.46 2.19
C CYS A 132 20.44 12.81 0.82
N ARG A 133 21.48 12.35 0.16
CA ARG A 133 21.38 11.73 -1.17
C ARG A 133 21.11 10.25 -1.05
N VAL A 134 20.17 9.79 -1.84
CA VAL A 134 19.90 8.34 -2.00
C VAL A 134 21.00 7.78 -2.90
N GLY A 135 21.77 6.84 -2.37
CA GLY A 135 22.76 6.07 -3.13
C GLY A 135 22.14 5.07 -4.12
N PRO A 136 22.96 4.31 -4.84
CA PRO A 136 22.48 3.27 -5.74
C PRO A 136 21.98 2.01 -5.02
N GLU A 137 22.37 1.82 -3.77
CA GLU A 137 22.05 0.63 -2.98
C GLU A 137 20.56 0.52 -2.68
N ARG A 138 20.06 -0.69 -2.76
CA ARG A 138 18.68 -1.06 -2.48
C ARG A 138 18.68 -2.35 -1.68
N GLU A 139 18.07 -2.30 -0.51
CA GLU A 139 17.95 -3.45 0.37
C GLU A 139 16.48 -3.81 0.50
N LEU A 140 16.13 -5.04 0.21
CA LEU A 140 14.80 -5.54 0.53
C LEU A 140 14.78 -5.93 2.01
N VAL A 141 13.93 -5.29 2.78
CA VAL A 141 13.73 -5.59 4.20
C VAL A 141 12.29 -5.97 4.46
N ARG A 142 12.05 -6.76 5.50
CA ARG A 142 10.70 -7.16 5.88
C ARG A 142 10.44 -6.93 7.36
N LEU A 143 9.21 -6.59 7.69
CA LEU A 143 8.71 -6.43 9.05
C LEU A 143 7.54 -7.39 9.27
N PRO A 144 7.47 -8.08 10.42
CA PRO A 144 6.33 -8.93 10.72
C PRO A 144 5.09 -8.07 10.95
N VAL A 145 3.98 -8.49 10.39
CA VAL A 145 2.67 -7.90 10.61
C VAL A 145 1.75 -8.97 11.19
N SER A 146 1.02 -8.61 12.22
CA SER A 146 -0.04 -9.44 12.77
C SER A 146 -1.36 -8.70 12.62
N TRP A 147 -2.37 -9.41 12.14
CA TRP A 147 -3.71 -8.85 12.14
C TRP A 147 -4.17 -8.66 13.58
N PRO A 148 -4.66 -7.48 13.98
CA PRO A 148 -5.29 -7.36 15.28
C PRO A 148 -6.50 -8.29 15.29
N GLY A 149 -6.51 -9.23 16.23
CA GLY A 149 -7.65 -10.11 16.44
C GLY A 149 -8.96 -9.31 16.62
N PRO A 150 -10.10 -9.98 16.51
CA PRO A 150 -11.41 -9.36 16.64
C PRO A 150 -11.58 -8.68 17.99
#